data_7095aeed99ff2ce033d450b70fe174b6
#
_entry.id   7095aeed99ff2ce033d450b70fe174b6
#
_cell.length_a   1.000
_cell.length_b   1.000
_cell.length_c   1.000
_cell.angle_alpha   90.00
_cell.angle_beta   90.00
_cell.angle_gamma   90.00
#
_symmetry.space_group_name_H-M   'P 1'
#
loop_
_entity.id
_entity.type
_entity.pdbx_description
1 polymer ?
#
loop_
_entity_poly.entity_id
_entity_poly.type
_entity_poly.pdbx_seq_one_letter_code
_entity_poly.pdbx_strand_id
1 'polypeptide(L)'
;VTASLPPHKVRSYCERRFGTARPAVVADYSGLRVDALGGGPGILTARYGQDRENPPANDRQRWELLLKDLSTVQARGAHYVCNAILLMGTDVYYQAQETWEGEIATEPHFGATGFGYDPVFWLPDSQCTVAQISQLQKNRISHRAKAVAAVFRAAGLEDSGAA
;
A
#
# COMPACT_ATOMS: atom_id res chain seq x y z
N VAL A 1 8.79 -8.48 -8.79
CA VAL A 1 7.55 -9.28 -8.90
C VAL A 1 6.53 -8.68 -7.97
N THR A 2 5.50 -8.06 -8.53
CA THR A 2 4.37 -7.54 -7.75
C THR A 2 3.51 -8.74 -7.37
N ALA A 3 3.43 -9.07 -6.08
CA ALA A 3 2.51 -10.12 -5.65
C ALA A 3 1.09 -9.60 -5.85
N SER A 4 0.37 -10.18 -6.78
CA SER A 4 -1.08 -9.98 -6.83
C SER A 4 -1.72 -10.73 -5.67
N LEU A 5 -2.76 -10.17 -5.09
CA LEU A 5 -3.61 -10.90 -4.16
C LEU A 5 -4.41 -11.93 -4.96
N PRO A 6 -4.14 -13.24 -4.86
CA PRO A 6 -4.80 -14.20 -5.74
C PRO A 6 -6.26 -14.39 -5.31
N PRO A 7 -7.22 -14.34 -6.26
CA PRO A 7 -8.67 -14.44 -5.99
C PRO A 7 -9.05 -15.66 -5.14
N HIS A 8 -8.38 -16.80 -5.33
CA HIS A 8 -8.65 -18.02 -4.56
C HIS A 8 -8.37 -17.88 -3.06
N LYS A 9 -7.38 -17.05 -2.65
CA LYS A 9 -7.13 -16.79 -1.22
C LYS A 9 -8.24 -15.95 -0.59
N VAL A 10 -8.72 -14.94 -1.32
CA VAL A 10 -9.87 -14.13 -0.86
C VAL A 10 -11.11 -15.00 -0.77
N ARG A 11 -11.38 -15.82 -1.77
CA ARG A 11 -12.51 -16.78 -1.77
C ARG A 11 -12.44 -17.74 -0.58
N SER A 12 -11.30 -18.39 -0.38
CA SER A 12 -11.09 -19.33 0.74
C SER A 12 -11.28 -18.67 2.11
N TYR A 13 -10.88 -17.40 2.26
CA TYR A 13 -11.16 -16.63 3.46
C TYR A 13 -12.68 -16.39 3.63
N CYS A 14 -13.37 -15.97 2.56
CA CYS A 14 -14.81 -15.73 2.58
C CYS A 14 -15.61 -16.99 2.95
N GLU A 15 -15.25 -18.13 2.37
CA GLU A 15 -15.88 -19.42 2.67
C GLU A 15 -15.74 -19.80 4.14
N ARG A 16 -14.55 -19.65 4.70
CA ARG A 16 -14.33 -19.93 6.14
C ARG A 16 -15.05 -18.94 7.07
N ARG A 17 -15.17 -17.67 6.66
CA ARG A 17 -15.69 -16.61 7.52
C ARG A 17 -17.20 -16.45 7.45
N PHE A 18 -17.79 -16.69 6.29
CA PHE A 18 -19.19 -16.39 5.98
C PHE A 18 -20.00 -17.62 5.54
N GLY A 19 -19.37 -18.79 5.37
CA GLY A 19 -20.05 -20.02 4.97
C GLY A 19 -20.75 -19.88 3.61
N THR A 20 -22.05 -20.14 3.59
CA THR A 20 -22.88 -20.03 2.38
C THR A 20 -23.30 -18.60 2.03
N ALA A 21 -23.15 -17.65 2.96
CA ALA A 21 -23.36 -16.25 2.65
C ALA A 21 -22.32 -15.77 1.61
N ARG A 22 -22.74 -14.93 0.68
CA ARG A 22 -21.91 -14.44 -0.43
C ARG A 22 -21.86 -12.90 -0.43
N PRO A 23 -21.32 -12.28 0.63
CA PRO A 23 -21.18 -10.83 0.63
C PRO A 23 -20.18 -10.40 -0.45
N ALA A 24 -20.33 -9.17 -0.93
CA ALA A 24 -19.25 -8.52 -1.67
C ALA A 24 -18.09 -8.24 -0.70
N VAL A 25 -16.88 -8.59 -1.09
CA VAL A 25 -15.67 -8.43 -0.27
C VAL A 25 -14.61 -7.69 -1.05
N VAL A 26 -14.11 -6.61 -0.47
CA VAL A 26 -12.91 -5.92 -0.95
C VAL A 26 -11.73 -6.37 -0.11
N ALA A 27 -10.65 -6.76 -0.77
CA ALA A 27 -9.37 -7.04 -0.14
C ALA A 27 -8.26 -6.30 -0.88
N ASP A 28 -7.24 -5.84 -0.16
CA ASP A 28 -6.08 -5.20 -0.76
C ASP A 28 -4.77 -5.74 -0.19
N TYR A 29 -3.74 -5.59 -0.98
CA TYR A 29 -2.35 -5.82 -0.59
C TYR A 29 -1.49 -4.66 -1.08
N SER A 30 -0.80 -4.02 -0.16
CA SER A 30 0.06 -2.88 -0.47
C SER A 30 1.51 -3.15 -0.11
N GLY A 31 2.42 -2.60 -0.91
CA GLY A 31 3.86 -2.68 -0.67
C GLY A 31 4.57 -1.40 -1.08
N LEU A 32 5.66 -1.11 -0.39
CA LEU A 32 6.60 -0.05 -0.75
C LEU A 32 7.67 -0.63 -1.67
N ARG A 33 7.97 0.05 -2.76
CA ARG A 33 9.09 -0.27 -3.64
C ARG A 33 10.04 0.92 -3.69
N VAL A 34 11.33 0.64 -3.52
CA VAL A 34 12.40 1.64 -3.57
C VAL A 34 13.34 1.28 -4.72
N ASP A 35 13.54 2.20 -5.65
CA ASP A 35 14.28 1.92 -6.89
C ASP A 35 15.72 1.50 -6.63
N ALA A 36 16.40 2.20 -5.72
CA ALA A 36 17.77 1.88 -5.30
C ALA A 36 17.92 0.51 -4.63
N LEU A 37 16.84 -0.11 -4.18
CA LEU A 37 16.82 -1.47 -3.63
C LEU A 37 16.29 -2.49 -4.65
N GLY A 38 16.35 -2.19 -5.95
CA GLY A 38 15.84 -3.06 -7.00
C GLY A 38 14.33 -3.34 -6.89
N GLY A 39 13.57 -2.39 -6.30
CA GLY A 39 12.14 -2.52 -6.03
C GLY A 39 11.80 -3.24 -4.72
N GLY A 40 12.81 -3.49 -3.86
CA GLY A 40 12.56 -3.89 -2.46
C GLY A 40 12.00 -2.73 -1.63
N PRO A 41 11.38 -3.02 -0.46
CA PRO A 41 11.01 -4.32 0.10
C PRO A 41 9.82 -5.02 -0.60
N GLY A 42 9.00 -4.35 -1.40
CA GLY A 42 7.90 -4.92 -2.17
C GLY A 42 6.91 -5.70 -1.29
N ILE A 43 6.76 -6.98 -1.56
CA ILE A 43 5.86 -7.86 -0.78
C ILE A 43 6.30 -8.07 0.68
N LEU A 44 7.53 -7.74 0.99
CA LEU A 44 8.09 -7.87 2.34
C LEU A 44 8.01 -6.55 3.12
N THR A 45 7.28 -5.55 2.65
CA THR A 45 7.19 -4.22 3.27
C THR A 45 6.94 -4.27 4.78
N ALA A 46 5.98 -5.06 5.23
CA ALA A 46 5.68 -5.24 6.65
C ALA A 46 6.70 -6.12 7.40
N ARG A 47 7.62 -6.74 6.70
CA ARG A 47 8.64 -7.66 7.22
C ARG A 47 10.06 -7.27 6.79
N TYR A 48 10.25 -6.03 6.35
CA TYR A 48 11.57 -5.55 5.95
C TYR A 48 12.58 -5.71 7.08
N GLY A 49 13.71 -6.34 6.78
CA GLY A 49 14.76 -6.61 7.75
C GLY A 49 14.52 -7.80 8.69
N GLN A 50 13.48 -8.60 8.49
CA GLN A 50 13.22 -9.81 9.31
C GLN A 50 14.31 -10.90 9.18
N ASP A 51 15.10 -10.83 8.12
CA ASP A 51 16.25 -11.71 7.84
C ASP A 51 17.57 -11.18 8.45
N ARG A 52 17.56 -10.03 9.10
CA ARG A 52 18.75 -9.45 9.76
C ARG A 52 18.98 -10.10 11.12
N GLU A 53 20.22 -10.02 11.59
CA GLU A 53 20.62 -10.52 12.93
C GLU A 53 19.76 -9.90 14.07
N ASN A 54 19.44 -8.61 13.94
CA ASN A 54 18.57 -7.87 14.86
C ASN A 54 17.35 -7.36 14.09
N PRO A 55 16.28 -8.18 13.94
CA PRO A 55 15.14 -7.81 13.13
C PRO A 55 14.31 -6.68 13.75
N PRO A 56 13.79 -5.75 12.93
CA PRO A 56 12.91 -4.69 13.40
C PRO A 56 11.63 -5.23 14.05
N ALA A 57 11.34 -4.78 15.27
CA ALA A 57 10.16 -5.19 16.03
C ALA A 57 8.89 -4.39 15.69
N ASN A 58 9.05 -3.19 15.11
CA ASN A 58 7.94 -2.27 14.83
C ASN A 58 8.21 -1.43 13.58
N ASP A 59 7.21 -0.62 13.18
CA ASP A 59 7.29 0.23 11.98
C ASP A 59 8.43 1.24 12.06
N ARG A 60 8.65 1.83 13.24
CA ARG A 60 9.72 2.79 13.44
C ARG A 60 11.08 2.18 13.14
N GLN A 61 11.39 1.03 13.72
CA GLN A 61 12.65 0.34 13.48
C GLN A 61 12.80 -0.11 12.01
N ARG A 62 11.68 -0.43 11.33
CA ARG A 62 11.70 -0.78 9.90
C ARG A 62 12.11 0.42 9.02
N TRP A 63 11.51 1.58 9.21
CA TRP A 63 11.90 2.73 8.41
C TRP A 63 13.26 3.33 8.84
N GLU A 64 13.66 3.22 10.11
CA GLU A 64 15.03 3.55 10.55
C GLU A 64 16.08 2.67 9.85
N LEU A 65 15.81 1.37 9.71
CA LEU A 65 16.65 0.46 8.94
C LEU A 65 16.69 0.87 7.46
N LEU A 66 15.54 1.20 6.86
CA LEU A 66 15.47 1.67 5.48
C LEU A 66 16.33 2.92 5.26
N LEU A 67 16.23 3.91 6.14
CA LEU A 67 17.05 5.12 6.07
C LEU A 67 18.55 4.80 6.20
N LYS A 68 18.91 3.87 7.07
CA LYS A 68 20.29 3.40 7.23
C LYS A 68 20.79 2.71 5.95
N ASP A 69 20.00 1.80 5.37
CA ASP A 69 20.37 1.09 4.13
C ASP A 69 20.50 2.06 2.93
N LEU A 70 19.82 3.20 2.97
CA LEU A 70 19.88 4.25 1.97
C LEU A 70 20.83 5.42 2.33
N SER A 71 21.65 5.31 3.37
CA SER A 71 22.45 6.44 3.89
C SER A 71 23.44 7.03 2.89
N THR A 72 23.95 6.22 1.97
CA THR A 72 24.89 6.63 0.91
C THR A 72 24.23 6.78 -0.47
N VAL A 73 22.92 6.57 -0.55
CA VAL A 73 22.18 6.55 -1.82
C VAL A 73 21.57 7.93 -2.10
N GLN A 74 21.87 8.47 -3.29
CA GLN A 74 21.33 9.75 -3.76
C GLN A 74 19.98 9.60 -4.47
N ALA A 75 19.85 8.55 -5.30
CA ALA A 75 18.61 8.27 -6.02
C ALA A 75 17.60 7.60 -5.06
N ARG A 76 16.63 8.36 -4.58
CA ARG A 76 15.70 7.94 -3.52
C ARG A 76 14.28 7.70 -4.01
N GLY A 77 14.09 7.59 -5.34
CA GLY A 77 12.80 7.29 -5.97
C GLY A 77 12.16 6.06 -5.36
N ALA A 78 10.88 6.17 -5.07
CA ALA A 78 10.10 5.10 -4.47
C ALA A 78 8.62 5.23 -4.83
N HIS A 79 7.91 4.12 -4.78
CA HIS A 79 6.47 4.13 -4.98
C HIS A 79 5.77 3.09 -4.12
N TYR A 80 4.60 3.46 -3.64
CA TYR A 80 3.67 2.47 -3.11
C TYR A 80 2.92 1.79 -4.24
N VAL A 81 2.67 0.52 -4.11
CA VAL A 81 1.80 -0.27 -5.00
C VAL A 81 0.67 -0.86 -4.18
N CYS A 82 -0.55 -0.76 -4.66
CA CYS A 82 -1.70 -1.46 -4.11
C CYS A 82 -2.33 -2.35 -5.18
N ASN A 83 -2.51 -3.62 -4.86
CA ASN A 83 -3.38 -4.52 -5.59
C ASN A 83 -4.67 -4.67 -4.80
N ALA A 84 -5.79 -4.26 -5.38
CA ALA A 84 -7.12 -4.43 -4.82
C ALA A 84 -7.91 -5.48 -5.60
N ILE A 85 -8.74 -6.23 -4.90
CA ILE A 85 -9.68 -7.17 -5.49
C ILE A 85 -11.06 -6.95 -4.86
N LEU A 86 -12.09 -6.89 -5.70
CA LEU A 86 -13.48 -6.94 -5.31
C LEU A 86 -14.03 -8.31 -5.75
N LEU A 87 -14.39 -9.14 -4.78
CA LEU A 87 -15.06 -10.42 -5.02
C LEU A 87 -16.56 -10.22 -4.84
N MET A 88 -17.35 -10.59 -5.87
CA MET A 88 -18.80 -10.52 -5.87
C MET A 88 -19.36 -11.92 -6.07
N GLY A 89 -20.07 -12.43 -5.05
CA GLY A 89 -20.59 -13.80 -5.09
C GLY A 89 -19.47 -14.85 -5.10
N THR A 90 -19.66 -15.92 -5.89
CA THR A 90 -18.71 -17.06 -5.94
C THR A 90 -17.61 -16.92 -6.97
N ASP A 91 -17.89 -16.35 -8.12
CA ASP A 91 -17.06 -16.53 -9.30
C ASP A 91 -16.73 -15.22 -10.04
N VAL A 92 -17.34 -14.11 -9.66
CA VAL A 92 -17.08 -12.80 -10.25
C VAL A 92 -16.12 -12.04 -9.36
N TYR A 93 -14.99 -11.63 -9.94
CA TYR A 93 -14.08 -10.72 -9.26
C TYR A 93 -13.52 -9.68 -10.22
N TYR A 94 -13.22 -8.52 -9.66
CA TYR A 94 -12.52 -7.42 -10.33
C TYR A 94 -11.20 -7.18 -9.60
N GLN A 95 -10.15 -6.88 -10.36
CA GLN A 95 -8.84 -6.61 -9.79
C GLN A 95 -8.24 -5.37 -10.42
N ALA A 96 -7.60 -4.54 -9.61
CA ALA A 96 -6.86 -3.38 -10.08
C ALA A 96 -5.55 -3.23 -9.31
N GLN A 97 -4.57 -2.65 -9.99
CA GLN A 97 -3.30 -2.25 -9.38
C GLN A 97 -3.09 -0.77 -9.65
N GLU A 98 -2.73 -0.04 -8.58
CA GLU A 98 -2.42 1.38 -8.65
C GLU A 98 -1.15 1.70 -7.90
N THR A 99 -0.49 2.78 -8.30
CA THR A 99 0.74 3.28 -7.68
C THR A 99 0.56 4.68 -7.10
N TRP A 100 1.44 5.00 -6.18
CA TRP A 100 1.61 6.33 -5.63
C TRP A 100 3.10 6.66 -5.60
N GLU A 101 3.53 7.50 -6.52
CA GLU A 101 4.91 7.89 -6.70
C GLU A 101 5.37 8.86 -5.61
N GLY A 102 6.64 8.77 -5.25
CA GLY A 102 7.29 9.62 -4.25
C GLY A 102 8.76 9.27 -4.11
N GLU A 103 9.33 9.67 -2.98
CA GLU A 103 10.73 9.45 -2.66
C GLU A 103 10.88 9.04 -1.19
N ILE A 104 11.97 8.40 -0.84
CA ILE A 104 12.32 8.20 0.56
C ILE A 104 13.09 9.44 1.06
N ALA A 105 12.55 10.14 2.04
CA ALA A 105 13.18 11.27 2.70
C ALA A 105 14.53 10.88 3.33
N THR A 106 15.41 11.85 3.56
CA THR A 106 16.69 11.60 4.24
C THR A 106 16.55 11.46 5.74
N GLU A 107 15.49 12.04 6.29
CA GLU A 107 15.12 12.00 7.70
C GLU A 107 13.59 11.90 7.86
N PRO A 108 13.08 11.43 9.00
CA PRO A 108 11.65 11.33 9.21
C PRO A 108 11.01 12.69 9.50
N HIS A 109 9.84 12.94 8.90
CA HIS A 109 8.99 14.09 9.21
C HIS A 109 7.65 13.58 9.73
N PHE A 110 7.29 14.02 10.92
CA PHE A 110 6.08 13.57 11.61
C PHE A 110 4.94 14.59 11.45
N GLY A 111 3.72 14.08 11.47
CA GLY A 111 2.50 14.84 11.44
C GLY A 111 1.48 14.28 12.43
N ALA A 112 0.21 14.68 12.28
CA ALA A 112 -0.87 14.23 13.15
C ALA A 112 -1.34 12.79 12.85
N THR A 113 -0.97 12.25 11.71
CA THR A 113 -1.42 10.94 11.22
C THR A 113 -0.25 10.17 10.63
N GLY A 114 -0.47 8.89 10.38
CA GLY A 114 0.51 8.06 9.66
C GLY A 114 0.80 6.74 10.36
N PHE A 115 1.16 5.75 9.57
CA PHE A 115 1.61 4.43 10.01
C PHE A 115 2.64 3.88 9.00
N GLY A 116 3.33 2.82 9.37
CA GLY A 116 4.30 2.19 8.48
C GLY A 116 5.43 3.15 8.10
N TYR A 117 5.62 3.37 6.81
CA TYR A 117 6.67 4.23 6.27
C TYR A 117 6.23 5.67 6.00
N ASP A 118 5.04 6.07 6.40
CA ASP A 118 4.50 7.42 6.15
C ASP A 118 5.43 8.55 6.61
N PRO A 119 6.18 8.45 7.74
CA PRO A 119 7.10 9.51 8.17
C PRO A 119 8.30 9.73 7.25
N VAL A 120 8.62 8.75 6.40
CA VAL A 120 9.79 8.79 5.51
C VAL A 120 9.42 8.75 4.03
N PHE A 121 8.14 8.65 3.69
CA PHE A 121 7.69 8.68 2.31
C PHE A 121 7.33 10.12 1.92
N TRP A 122 8.18 10.73 1.12
CA TRP A 122 8.11 12.12 0.67
C TRP A 122 7.25 12.24 -0.59
N LEU A 123 6.42 13.25 -0.63
CA LEU A 123 5.55 13.62 -1.75
C LEU A 123 6.11 14.90 -2.41
N PRO A 124 6.82 14.81 -3.54
CA PRO A 124 7.45 15.97 -4.17
C PRO A 124 6.46 17.09 -4.50
N ASP A 125 5.28 16.75 -5.01
CA ASP A 125 4.26 17.74 -5.37
C ASP A 125 3.68 18.49 -4.16
N SER A 126 3.66 17.84 -2.99
CA SER A 126 3.13 18.42 -1.75
C SER A 126 4.22 19.00 -0.84
N GLN A 127 5.50 18.77 -1.15
CA GLN A 127 6.66 19.19 -0.36
C GLN A 127 6.55 18.79 1.13
N CYS A 128 6.04 17.57 1.38
CA CYS A 128 5.88 17.01 2.71
C CYS A 128 5.86 15.48 2.69
N THR A 129 5.94 14.84 3.85
CA THR A 129 5.76 13.39 3.95
C THR A 129 4.28 13.01 4.08
N VAL A 130 4.00 11.74 3.81
CA VAL A 130 2.63 11.20 3.96
C VAL A 130 2.11 11.36 5.39
N ALA A 131 2.98 11.32 6.41
CA ALA A 131 2.57 11.56 7.80
C ALA A 131 2.05 12.99 8.05
N GLN A 132 2.40 13.95 7.20
CA GLN A 132 2.06 15.38 7.35
C GLN A 132 0.77 15.79 6.62
N ILE A 133 0.26 14.95 5.70
CA ILE A 133 -1.03 15.22 5.06
C ILE A 133 -2.19 14.71 5.93
N SER A 134 -3.37 15.33 5.76
CA SER A 134 -4.58 14.87 6.46
C SER A 134 -5.03 13.49 5.98
N GLN A 135 -5.73 12.75 6.84
CA GLN A 135 -6.33 11.47 6.47
C GLN A 135 -7.31 11.61 5.29
N LEU A 136 -8.05 12.71 5.25
CA LEU A 136 -8.96 13.00 4.14
C LEU A 136 -8.22 13.15 2.81
N GLN A 137 -7.10 13.87 2.81
CA GLN A 137 -6.24 14.03 1.64
C GLN A 137 -5.63 12.68 1.23
N LYS A 138 -5.07 11.92 2.17
CA LYS A 138 -4.52 10.58 1.93
C LYS A 138 -5.57 9.64 1.31
N ASN A 139 -6.82 9.68 1.80
CA ASN A 139 -7.92 8.87 1.28
C ASN A 139 -8.32 9.21 -0.16
N ARG A 140 -7.94 10.37 -0.67
CA ARG A 140 -8.21 10.78 -2.06
C ARG A 140 -7.10 10.42 -3.04
N ILE A 141 -5.82 10.48 -2.60
CA ILE A 141 -4.68 10.44 -3.52
C ILE A 141 -3.83 9.17 -3.39
N SER A 142 -4.03 8.37 -2.35
CA SER A 142 -3.17 7.20 -2.10
C SER A 142 -3.39 6.08 -3.12
N HIS A 143 -2.34 5.24 -3.29
CA HIS A 143 -2.40 4.02 -4.09
C HIS A 143 -3.61 3.13 -3.75
N ARG A 144 -3.92 2.96 -2.45
CA ARG A 144 -5.07 2.18 -1.99
C ARG A 144 -6.40 2.81 -2.41
N ALA A 145 -6.55 4.12 -2.24
CA ALA A 145 -7.76 4.82 -2.65
C ALA A 145 -7.99 4.68 -4.16
N LYS A 146 -6.94 4.86 -4.97
CA LYS A 146 -6.99 4.68 -6.42
C LYS A 146 -7.35 3.24 -6.81
N ALA A 147 -6.69 2.24 -6.21
CA ALA A 147 -6.93 0.84 -6.53
C ALA A 147 -8.36 0.39 -6.15
N VAL A 148 -8.85 0.81 -4.98
CA VAL A 148 -10.23 0.53 -4.56
C VAL A 148 -11.22 1.21 -5.50
N ALA A 149 -11.04 2.48 -5.84
CA ALA A 149 -11.90 3.17 -6.80
C ALA A 149 -11.90 2.45 -8.18
N ALA A 150 -10.73 2.00 -8.64
CA ALA A 150 -10.61 1.30 -9.92
C ALA A 150 -11.38 -0.04 -9.95
N VAL A 151 -11.38 -0.84 -8.87
CA VAL A 151 -12.17 -2.08 -8.84
C VAL A 151 -13.68 -1.82 -8.79
N PHE A 152 -14.12 -0.78 -8.08
CA PHE A 152 -15.53 -0.39 -8.08
C PHE A 152 -15.98 0.13 -9.45
N ARG A 153 -15.15 0.94 -10.11
CA ARG A 153 -15.38 1.39 -11.49
C ARG A 153 -15.52 0.20 -12.46
N ALA A 154 -14.58 -0.74 -12.39
CA ALA A 154 -14.61 -1.93 -13.22
C ALA A 154 -15.86 -2.80 -13.00
N ALA A 155 -16.43 -2.77 -11.81
CA ALA A 155 -17.65 -3.47 -11.45
C ALA A 155 -18.94 -2.69 -11.80
N GLY A 156 -18.84 -1.46 -12.32
CA GLY A 156 -19.99 -0.60 -12.60
C GLY A 156 -20.69 -0.10 -11.33
N LEU A 157 -19.97 -0.05 -10.21
CA LEU A 157 -20.48 0.37 -8.90
C LEU A 157 -20.01 1.79 -8.51
N GLU A 158 -19.67 2.62 -9.49
CA GLU A 158 -19.42 4.03 -9.22
C GLU A 158 -20.73 4.68 -8.78
N ASP A 159 -20.64 5.50 -7.74
CA ASP A 159 -21.70 6.44 -7.46
C ASP A 159 -21.90 7.31 -8.71
N SER A 160 -23.05 7.13 -9.37
CA SER A 160 -23.58 8.09 -10.34
C SER A 160 -24.03 9.35 -9.57
N GLY A 161 -23.19 9.75 -8.63
CA GLY A 161 -23.43 10.73 -7.62
C GLY A 161 -23.24 12.10 -8.15
N ALA A 162 -24.31 12.73 -8.05
CA ALA A 162 -24.55 14.13 -7.72
C ALA A 162 -23.57 15.13 -8.38
N ALA A 163 -24.03 15.60 -9.50
CA ALA A 163 -23.69 16.91 -10.01
C ALA A 163 -23.89 17.99 -8.92
#